data_ca3d7dc71697889c139c2c2f0cbda24d
#
_entry.id   ca3d7dc71697889c139c2c2f0cbda24d
#
_cell.length_a   1.000
_cell.length_b   1.000
_cell.length_c   1.000
_cell.angle_alpha   90.00
_cell.angle_beta   90.00
_cell.angle_gamma   90.00
#
_symmetry.space_group_name_H-M   'P 1'
#
loop_
_entity.id
_entity.type
_entity.pdbx_description
1 polymer ?
#
loop_
_entity_poly.entity_id
_entity_poly.type
_entity_poly.pdbx_seq_one_letter_code
_entity_poly.pdbx_strand_id
1 'polypeptide(L)'
;MRMATIDLVYVNAGGGHRSAAVALEMAIREQCREWQVRLVNLFEVLDPQDVFRRTTGVKPEDYYNVRLARGWTLGLAQELRILQMLIRLSHKSLVAQLRRHWQGSRPDLVVSLVPNFNRAMYQALAMACSLTPYATILTDLADFPPHFWIEPNQAQHFICGTPRAVAQAKTVMAPEATVHETSGMIISPKFYRDLKLERRAEMRKLQLDPDRPTGMVMFGGHGSRVMRAISKRLDDVQLILACGHNAVLAEQLRDMRASAPRVVVGFTSQISSLMQLCDFFIGKPGPGSISEAIQQGLPVIVVRNAWTMPQERYNTDWVEENAAGVVLDSFKSIRGGVAQVENHIDLYRASVKRIKNRAVFEIPEILERILAAPARVGVDLSQHLRSAESLHLS
;
A
#
# COMPACT_ATOMS: atom_id res chain seq x y z
N MET A 1 9.64 4.76 -33.27
CA MET A 1 8.52 5.35 -32.47
C MET A 1 9.10 6.01 -31.25
N ARG A 2 8.53 7.14 -30.79
CA ARG A 2 8.91 7.73 -29.51
C ARG A 2 8.43 6.80 -28.38
N MET A 3 9.30 6.49 -27.43
CA MET A 3 8.98 5.69 -26.24
C MET A 3 8.01 6.50 -25.35
N ALA A 4 6.90 5.88 -24.95
CA ALA A 4 5.93 6.55 -24.08
C ALA A 4 6.52 6.77 -22.67
N THR A 5 6.28 7.95 -22.10
CA THR A 5 6.78 8.33 -20.78
C THR A 5 5.64 8.28 -19.77
N ILE A 6 5.80 7.47 -18.71
CA ILE A 6 4.80 7.27 -17.65
C ILE A 6 5.35 7.79 -16.34
N ASP A 7 4.64 8.73 -15.69
CA ASP A 7 4.91 9.16 -14.33
C ASP A 7 4.15 8.30 -13.34
N LEU A 8 4.85 7.52 -12.51
CA LEU A 8 4.29 6.83 -11.35
C LEU A 8 4.48 7.73 -10.12
N VAL A 9 3.42 8.39 -9.70
CA VAL A 9 3.46 9.34 -8.59
C VAL A 9 3.21 8.61 -7.27
N TYR A 10 4.12 8.76 -6.31
CA TYR A 10 4.05 8.12 -4.99
C TYR A 10 4.47 9.07 -3.86
N VAL A 11 4.32 8.61 -2.62
CA VAL A 11 4.86 9.24 -1.40
C VAL A 11 5.58 8.19 -0.54
N ASN A 12 6.56 8.63 0.26
CA ASN A 12 7.30 7.74 1.17
C ASN A 12 6.61 7.54 2.54
N ALA A 13 5.36 7.97 2.68
CA ALA A 13 4.60 7.78 3.90
C ALA A 13 4.19 6.31 4.08
N GLY A 14 4.59 5.69 5.19
CA GLY A 14 4.29 4.29 5.50
C GLY A 14 4.97 3.24 4.62
N GLY A 15 5.61 3.61 3.53
CA GLY A 15 6.36 2.73 2.62
C GLY A 15 5.52 1.95 1.60
N GLY A 16 4.21 1.80 1.79
CA GLY A 16 3.34 1.01 0.90
C GLY A 16 3.24 1.58 -0.52
N HIS A 17 3.01 2.88 -0.65
CA HIS A 17 2.88 3.56 -1.95
C HIS A 17 4.14 3.47 -2.80
N ARG A 18 5.32 3.70 -2.18
CA ARG A 18 6.61 3.52 -2.86
C ARG A 18 6.84 2.07 -3.28
N SER A 19 6.55 1.12 -2.39
CA SER A 19 6.70 -0.30 -2.70
C SER A 19 5.82 -0.71 -3.87
N ALA A 20 4.59 -0.21 -3.96
CA ALA A 20 3.68 -0.44 -5.07
C ALA A 20 4.21 0.17 -6.38
N ALA A 21 4.72 1.42 -6.35
CA ALA A 21 5.31 2.07 -7.52
C ALA A 21 6.53 1.30 -8.06
N VAL A 22 7.45 0.89 -7.16
CA VAL A 22 8.62 0.09 -7.54
C VAL A 22 8.23 -1.28 -8.05
N ALA A 23 7.23 -1.94 -7.44
CA ALA A 23 6.73 -3.23 -7.89
C ALA A 23 6.14 -3.15 -9.31
N LEU A 24 5.38 -2.10 -9.58
CA LEU A 24 4.80 -1.86 -10.90
C LEU A 24 5.90 -1.57 -11.95
N GLU A 25 6.89 -0.74 -11.62
CA GLU A 25 8.05 -0.50 -12.49
C GLU A 25 8.77 -1.82 -12.82
N MET A 26 8.99 -2.69 -11.82
CA MET A 26 9.60 -4.01 -12.03
C MET A 26 8.78 -4.87 -13.00
N ALA A 27 7.46 -4.93 -12.81
CA ALA A 27 6.57 -5.73 -13.67
C ALA A 27 6.54 -5.20 -15.12
N ILE A 28 6.52 -3.88 -15.29
CA ILE A 28 6.61 -3.24 -16.62
C ILE A 28 7.90 -3.66 -17.33
N ARG A 29 9.03 -3.65 -16.63
CA ARG A 29 10.32 -4.09 -17.18
C ARG A 29 10.35 -5.59 -17.47
N GLU A 30 9.82 -6.43 -16.56
CA GLU A 30 9.76 -7.90 -16.77
C GLU A 30 8.86 -8.27 -17.95
N GLN A 31 7.84 -7.46 -18.27
CA GLN A 31 6.99 -7.62 -19.46
C GLN A 31 7.59 -7.02 -20.74
N CYS A 32 8.84 -6.52 -20.68
CA CYS A 32 9.55 -5.93 -21.83
C CYS A 32 8.78 -4.80 -22.50
N ARG A 33 8.03 -3.98 -21.73
CA ARG A 33 7.31 -2.82 -22.25
C ARG A 33 8.31 -1.70 -22.55
N GLU A 34 8.28 -1.18 -23.77
CA GLU A 34 9.15 -0.10 -24.23
C GLU A 34 8.65 1.28 -23.74
N TRP A 35 8.53 1.44 -22.41
CA TRP A 35 8.11 2.67 -21.77
C TRP A 35 9.23 3.26 -20.92
N GLN A 36 9.31 4.58 -20.91
CA GLN A 36 10.12 5.30 -19.94
C GLN A 36 9.30 5.53 -18.66
N VAL A 37 9.53 4.71 -17.64
CA VAL A 37 8.87 4.88 -16.33
C VAL A 37 9.68 5.84 -15.48
N ARG A 38 9.02 6.85 -14.92
CA ARG A 38 9.61 7.78 -13.96
C ARG A 38 8.91 7.63 -12.61
N LEU A 39 9.67 7.34 -11.58
CA LEU A 39 9.18 7.33 -10.20
C LEU A 39 9.20 8.76 -9.65
N VAL A 40 8.03 9.35 -9.43
CA VAL A 40 7.88 10.75 -9.02
C VAL A 40 7.42 10.81 -7.56
N ASN A 41 8.29 11.26 -6.67
CA ASN A 41 7.89 11.54 -5.30
C ASN A 41 7.13 12.87 -5.24
N LEU A 42 5.85 12.81 -4.86
CA LEU A 42 4.98 13.98 -4.82
C LEU A 42 5.53 15.10 -3.93
N PHE A 43 6.07 14.78 -2.77
CA PHE A 43 6.59 15.81 -1.86
C PHE A 43 7.87 16.49 -2.38
N GLU A 44 8.68 15.81 -3.18
CA GLU A 44 9.83 16.43 -3.85
C GLU A 44 9.39 17.41 -4.95
N VAL A 45 8.25 17.14 -5.59
CA VAL A 45 7.64 18.09 -6.56
C VAL A 45 7.04 19.31 -5.85
N LEU A 46 6.40 19.09 -4.69
CA LEU A 46 5.72 20.14 -3.93
C LEU A 46 6.67 21.00 -3.07
N ASP A 47 7.83 20.46 -2.70
CA ASP A 47 8.86 21.19 -1.93
C ASP A 47 10.27 20.89 -2.49
N PRO A 48 10.57 21.34 -3.73
CA PRO A 48 11.84 21.05 -4.40
C PRO A 48 13.06 21.65 -3.69
N GLN A 49 12.86 22.63 -2.83
CA GLN A 49 13.93 23.26 -2.04
C GLN A 49 14.06 22.68 -0.62
N ASP A 50 13.25 21.67 -0.27
CA ASP A 50 13.22 21.05 1.06
C ASP A 50 13.01 22.09 2.20
N VAL A 51 12.17 23.10 1.93
CA VAL A 51 11.91 24.24 2.85
C VAL A 51 11.31 23.74 4.15
N PHE A 52 10.39 22.77 4.07
CA PHE A 52 9.77 22.21 5.26
C PHE A 52 10.81 21.57 6.19
N ARG A 53 11.73 20.79 5.64
CA ARG A 53 12.82 20.19 6.43
C ARG A 53 13.79 21.23 6.97
N ARG A 54 14.12 22.27 6.17
CA ARG A 54 15.00 23.36 6.60
C ARG A 54 14.42 24.15 7.77
N THR A 55 13.09 24.28 7.82
CA THR A 55 12.39 25.05 8.88
C THR A 55 12.03 24.21 10.09
N THR A 56 11.65 22.93 9.90
CA THR A 56 11.18 22.06 10.98
C THR A 56 12.20 21.02 11.43
N GLY A 57 13.28 20.82 10.67
CA GLY A 57 14.30 19.79 10.89
C GLY A 57 13.90 18.37 10.46
N VAL A 58 12.64 18.15 10.01
CA VAL A 58 12.09 16.82 9.71
C VAL A 58 11.31 16.88 8.40
N LYS A 59 11.39 15.83 7.56
CA LYS A 59 10.48 15.71 6.40
C LYS A 59 9.06 15.34 6.88
N PRO A 60 7.99 15.81 6.19
CA PRO A 60 6.61 15.44 6.53
C PRO A 60 6.39 13.93 6.62
N GLU A 61 7.03 13.19 5.71
CA GLU A 61 6.98 11.73 5.63
C GLU A 61 7.65 11.05 6.83
N ASP A 62 8.78 11.58 7.30
CA ASP A 62 9.53 11.03 8.44
C ASP A 62 8.76 11.19 9.75
N TYR A 63 8.06 12.32 9.94
CA TYR A 63 7.18 12.53 11.09
C TYR A 63 6.10 11.45 11.18
N TYR A 64 5.44 11.18 10.07
CA TYR A 64 4.43 10.12 9.98
C TYR A 64 5.04 8.73 10.26
N ASN A 65 6.19 8.43 9.65
CA ASN A 65 6.88 7.14 9.80
C ASN A 65 7.35 6.90 11.25
N VAL A 66 7.87 7.93 11.94
CA VAL A 66 8.28 7.84 13.36
C VAL A 66 7.08 7.53 14.25
N ARG A 67 5.92 8.14 14.01
CA ARG A 67 4.70 7.86 14.78
C ARG A 67 4.22 6.43 14.56
N LEU A 68 4.21 5.95 13.33
CA LEU A 68 3.88 4.55 13.03
C LEU A 68 4.81 3.58 13.75
N ALA A 69 6.12 3.81 13.72
CA ALA A 69 7.10 2.97 14.41
C ALA A 69 6.89 2.93 15.93
N ARG A 70 6.43 4.05 16.52
CA ARG A 70 6.09 4.13 17.96
C ARG A 70 4.72 3.55 18.29
N GLY A 71 3.90 3.21 17.30
CA GLY A 71 2.53 2.74 17.49
C GLY A 71 1.56 3.85 17.96
N TRP A 72 1.90 5.13 17.77
CA TRP A 72 1.09 6.28 18.17
C TRP A 72 0.07 6.61 17.08
N THR A 73 -0.92 5.75 16.92
CA THR A 73 -1.97 5.87 15.89
C THR A 73 -3.26 6.50 16.42
N LEU A 74 -3.38 6.68 17.74
CA LEU A 74 -4.51 7.39 18.33
C LEU A 74 -4.49 8.85 17.90
N GLY A 75 -5.63 9.36 17.41
CA GLY A 75 -5.74 10.73 16.90
C GLY A 75 -5.40 10.88 15.40
N LEU A 76 -4.87 9.86 14.72
CA LEU A 76 -4.57 9.94 13.28
C LEU A 76 -5.82 10.22 12.42
N ALA A 77 -7.01 9.82 12.89
CA ALA A 77 -8.25 10.16 12.17
C ALA A 77 -8.53 11.67 12.17
N GLN A 78 -8.28 12.35 13.29
CA GLN A 78 -8.40 13.81 13.40
C GLN A 78 -7.31 14.51 12.60
N GLU A 79 -6.09 14.02 12.66
CA GLU A 79 -4.97 14.54 11.88
C GLU A 79 -5.19 14.37 10.37
N LEU A 80 -5.78 13.25 9.95
CA LEU A 80 -6.15 13.06 8.55
C LEU A 80 -7.17 14.12 8.09
N ARG A 81 -8.17 14.44 8.92
CA ARG A 81 -9.13 15.52 8.62
C ARG A 81 -8.45 16.88 8.53
N ILE A 82 -7.52 17.17 9.45
CA ILE A 82 -6.73 18.41 9.41
C ILE A 82 -5.88 18.46 8.15
N LEU A 83 -5.20 17.37 7.81
CA LEU A 83 -4.42 17.26 6.58
C LEU A 83 -5.29 17.49 5.34
N GLN A 84 -6.46 16.87 5.26
CA GLN A 84 -7.41 17.07 4.16
C GLN A 84 -7.88 18.54 4.08
N MET A 85 -8.11 19.18 5.22
CA MET A 85 -8.45 20.62 5.28
C MET A 85 -7.27 21.47 4.77
N LEU A 86 -6.05 21.21 5.21
CA LEU A 86 -4.86 21.93 4.74
C LEU A 86 -4.62 21.75 3.24
N ILE A 87 -4.81 20.54 2.71
CA ILE A 87 -4.74 20.26 1.27
C ILE A 87 -5.78 21.09 0.52
N ARG A 88 -7.02 21.18 1.03
CA ARG A 88 -8.08 22.00 0.42
C ARG A 88 -7.72 23.49 0.45
N LEU A 89 -7.24 24.02 1.56
CA LEU A 89 -6.83 25.41 1.70
C LEU A 89 -5.63 25.76 0.78
N SER A 90 -4.69 24.83 0.63
CA SER A 90 -3.51 24.98 -0.22
C SER A 90 -3.74 24.63 -1.68
N HIS A 91 -4.96 24.24 -2.06
CA HIS A 91 -5.28 23.65 -3.38
C HIS A 91 -4.74 24.44 -4.56
N LYS A 92 -4.96 25.76 -4.60
CA LYS A 92 -4.47 26.62 -5.70
C LYS A 92 -2.94 26.61 -5.83
N SER A 93 -2.23 26.61 -4.71
CA SER A 93 -0.76 26.51 -4.68
C SER A 93 -0.26 25.15 -5.15
N LEU A 94 -0.89 24.07 -4.67
CA LEU A 94 -0.57 22.70 -5.10
C LEU A 94 -0.77 22.53 -6.61
N VAL A 95 -1.90 22.98 -7.14
CA VAL A 95 -2.19 22.95 -8.59
C VAL A 95 -1.14 23.73 -9.37
N ALA A 96 -0.75 24.93 -8.91
CA ALA A 96 0.23 25.75 -9.61
C ALA A 96 1.63 25.08 -9.67
N GLN A 97 2.06 24.43 -8.58
CA GLN A 97 3.35 23.73 -8.52
C GLN A 97 3.36 22.48 -9.39
N LEU A 98 2.33 21.64 -9.29
CA LEU A 98 2.16 20.44 -10.10
C LEU A 98 2.05 20.76 -11.59
N ARG A 99 1.33 21.83 -11.94
CA ARG A 99 1.24 22.31 -13.32
C ARG A 99 2.60 22.66 -13.89
N ARG A 100 3.46 23.40 -13.15
CA ARG A 100 4.83 23.73 -13.61
C ARG A 100 5.65 22.47 -13.83
N HIS A 101 5.54 21.48 -12.93
CA HIS A 101 6.24 20.20 -13.05
C HIS A 101 5.86 19.51 -14.37
N TRP A 102 4.56 19.34 -14.67
CA TRP A 102 4.12 18.66 -15.88
C TRP A 102 4.28 19.47 -17.16
N GLN A 103 4.27 20.79 -17.09
CA GLN A 103 4.65 21.62 -18.24
C GLN A 103 6.11 21.36 -18.69
N GLY A 104 6.99 21.08 -17.74
CA GLY A 104 8.37 20.72 -18.01
C GLY A 104 8.57 19.25 -18.40
N SER A 105 7.93 18.35 -17.67
CA SER A 105 8.16 16.89 -17.79
C SER A 105 7.35 16.20 -18.90
N ARG A 106 6.18 16.75 -19.29
CA ARG A 106 5.28 16.32 -20.38
C ARG A 106 5.14 14.80 -20.50
N PRO A 107 4.55 14.11 -19.49
CA PRO A 107 4.32 12.68 -19.56
C PRO A 107 3.24 12.33 -20.59
N ASP A 108 3.28 11.11 -21.11
CA ASP A 108 2.22 10.56 -21.95
C ASP A 108 1.10 9.91 -21.09
N LEU A 109 1.38 9.59 -19.81
CA LEU A 109 0.42 9.11 -18.82
C LEU A 109 0.89 9.46 -17.42
N VAL A 110 -0.02 9.91 -16.54
CA VAL A 110 0.22 10.05 -15.11
C VAL A 110 -0.56 9.00 -14.35
N VAL A 111 0.11 8.24 -13.51
CA VAL A 111 -0.46 7.20 -12.65
C VAL A 111 -0.22 7.57 -11.21
N SER A 112 -1.29 7.86 -10.49
CA SER A 112 -1.25 8.17 -9.06
C SER A 112 -1.36 6.90 -8.21
N LEU A 113 -0.42 6.74 -7.29
CA LEU A 113 -0.49 5.78 -6.19
C LEU A 113 -0.56 6.53 -4.84
N VAL A 114 -1.18 7.72 -4.83
CA VAL A 114 -1.22 8.63 -3.67
C VAL A 114 -2.66 9.01 -3.35
N PRO A 115 -3.11 8.83 -2.09
CA PRO A 115 -4.43 9.31 -1.65
C PRO A 115 -4.42 10.82 -1.39
N ASN A 116 -5.62 11.42 -1.24
CA ASN A 116 -5.89 12.82 -0.87
C ASN A 116 -5.48 13.90 -1.88
N PHE A 117 -4.48 13.65 -2.74
CA PHE A 117 -3.95 14.65 -3.67
C PHE A 117 -4.49 14.53 -5.09
N ASN A 118 -5.31 13.51 -5.37
CA ASN A 118 -5.78 13.20 -6.72
C ASN A 118 -6.51 14.36 -7.38
N ARG A 119 -7.29 15.15 -6.61
CA ARG A 119 -7.97 16.35 -7.13
C ARG A 119 -6.99 17.40 -7.67
N ALA A 120 -5.96 17.73 -6.89
CA ALA A 120 -4.98 18.73 -7.30
C ALA A 120 -4.11 18.23 -8.45
N MET A 121 -3.70 16.96 -8.43
CA MET A 121 -2.90 16.33 -9.49
C MET A 121 -3.67 16.29 -10.80
N TYR A 122 -4.91 15.79 -10.80
CA TYR A 122 -5.75 15.75 -11.99
C TYR A 122 -5.93 17.13 -12.63
N GLN A 123 -6.31 18.14 -11.83
CA GLN A 123 -6.52 19.50 -12.33
C GLN A 123 -5.24 20.11 -12.89
N ALA A 124 -4.13 19.94 -12.19
CA ALA A 124 -2.84 20.45 -12.63
C ALA A 124 -2.38 19.84 -13.96
N LEU A 125 -2.58 18.51 -14.12
CA LEU A 125 -2.26 17.80 -15.35
C LEU A 125 -3.15 18.28 -16.49
N ALA A 126 -4.46 18.37 -16.29
CA ALA A 126 -5.40 18.85 -17.29
C ALA A 126 -5.07 20.29 -17.78
N MET A 127 -4.56 21.14 -16.88
CA MET A 127 -4.11 22.50 -17.21
C MET A 127 -2.73 22.55 -17.90
N ALA A 128 -1.86 21.56 -17.66
CA ALA A 128 -0.51 21.50 -18.21
C ALA A 128 -0.47 20.75 -19.55
N CYS A 129 -1.17 19.61 -19.62
CA CYS A 129 -1.14 18.63 -20.70
C CYS A 129 -2.56 18.06 -20.87
N SER A 130 -3.47 18.80 -21.45
CA SER A 130 -4.91 18.50 -21.51
C SER A 130 -5.27 17.17 -22.18
N LEU A 131 -4.40 16.61 -23.00
CA LEU A 131 -4.60 15.33 -23.69
C LEU A 131 -3.95 14.15 -22.96
N THR A 132 -3.16 14.39 -21.91
CA THR A 132 -2.50 13.34 -21.15
C THR A 132 -3.50 12.66 -20.20
N PRO A 133 -3.74 11.35 -20.30
CA PRO A 133 -4.63 10.65 -19.40
C PRO A 133 -4.08 10.60 -17.98
N TYR A 134 -5.01 10.48 -17.02
CA TYR A 134 -4.73 10.34 -15.60
C TYR A 134 -5.36 9.08 -15.05
N ALA A 135 -4.59 8.28 -14.32
CA ALA A 135 -5.07 7.08 -13.67
C ALA A 135 -4.77 7.11 -12.17
N THR A 136 -5.73 6.70 -11.35
CA THR A 136 -5.54 6.46 -9.91
C THR A 136 -5.59 4.96 -9.64
N ILE A 137 -4.51 4.41 -9.10
CA ILE A 137 -4.46 3.04 -8.61
C ILE A 137 -4.67 3.07 -7.10
N LEU A 138 -5.74 2.47 -6.62
CA LEU A 138 -5.96 2.33 -5.19
C LEU A 138 -4.97 1.32 -4.61
N THR A 139 -4.13 1.75 -3.67
CA THR A 139 -3.22 0.86 -2.92
C THR A 139 -3.80 0.46 -1.55
N ASP A 140 -5.08 0.76 -1.32
CA ASP A 140 -5.91 0.27 -0.23
C ASP A 140 -7.05 -0.61 -0.78
N LEU A 141 -7.58 -1.53 0.03
CA LEU A 141 -8.64 -2.47 -0.38
C LEU A 141 -10.00 -1.80 -0.58
N ALA A 142 -10.17 -0.55 -0.11
CA ALA A 142 -11.35 0.28 -0.33
C ALA A 142 -11.00 1.77 -0.20
N ASP A 143 -11.87 2.63 -0.71
CA ASP A 143 -11.82 4.08 -0.49
C ASP A 143 -12.38 4.39 0.89
N PHE A 144 -11.50 4.49 1.90
CA PHE A 144 -11.89 4.79 3.25
C PHE A 144 -10.84 5.67 3.97
N PRO A 145 -11.24 6.79 4.60
CA PRO A 145 -12.60 7.36 4.58
C PRO A 145 -13.02 7.79 3.17
N PRO A 146 -14.31 8.03 2.91
CA PRO A 146 -14.79 8.45 1.59
C PRO A 146 -13.97 9.62 1.02
N HIS A 147 -13.72 9.58 -0.30
CA HIS A 147 -12.89 10.57 -1.01
C HIS A 147 -11.40 10.61 -0.57
N PHE A 148 -10.92 9.52 0.00
CA PHE A 148 -9.49 9.36 0.29
C PHE A 148 -8.70 9.10 -0.99
N TRP A 149 -9.26 8.24 -1.87
CA TRP A 149 -8.71 7.87 -3.17
C TRP A 149 -9.53 8.40 -4.35
N ILE A 150 -10.86 8.28 -4.24
CA ILE A 150 -11.79 8.46 -5.34
C ILE A 150 -12.37 9.86 -5.27
N GLU A 151 -11.96 10.71 -6.20
CA GLU A 151 -12.47 12.08 -6.32
C GLU A 151 -13.62 12.11 -7.33
N PRO A 152 -14.76 12.75 -6.99
CA PRO A 152 -15.86 12.90 -7.92
C PRO A 152 -15.55 13.91 -9.04
N ASN A 153 -16.35 13.85 -10.10
CA ASN A 153 -16.33 14.83 -11.20
C ASN A 153 -14.97 14.96 -11.91
N GLN A 154 -14.25 13.85 -12.07
CA GLN A 154 -12.99 13.79 -12.79
C GLN A 154 -13.03 12.69 -13.84
N ALA A 155 -12.74 13.04 -15.10
CA ALA A 155 -12.66 12.14 -16.24
C ALA A 155 -11.34 11.35 -16.21
N GLN A 156 -11.20 10.43 -15.26
CA GLN A 156 -9.97 9.66 -15.02
C GLN A 156 -10.21 8.15 -15.09
N HIS A 157 -9.13 7.39 -15.03
CA HIS A 157 -9.16 5.95 -14.90
C HIS A 157 -8.93 5.54 -13.45
N PHE A 158 -9.89 4.82 -12.85
CA PHE A 158 -9.73 4.19 -11.54
C PHE A 158 -9.33 2.74 -11.73
N ILE A 159 -8.27 2.30 -11.05
CA ILE A 159 -7.80 0.91 -11.05
C ILE A 159 -7.95 0.38 -9.63
N CYS A 160 -8.86 -0.58 -9.45
CA CYS A 160 -9.36 -1.05 -8.18
C CYS A 160 -9.07 -2.55 -8.01
N GLY A 161 -8.47 -2.92 -6.87
CA GLY A 161 -8.09 -4.30 -6.56
C GLY A 161 -9.14 -5.11 -5.81
N THR A 162 -10.36 -4.57 -5.59
CA THR A 162 -11.44 -5.26 -4.91
C THR A 162 -12.81 -4.88 -5.49
N PRO A 163 -13.81 -5.78 -5.43
CA PRO A 163 -15.18 -5.46 -5.84
C PRO A 163 -15.76 -4.27 -5.06
N ARG A 164 -15.40 -4.10 -3.80
CA ARG A 164 -15.84 -2.96 -2.98
C ARG A 164 -15.31 -1.64 -3.51
N ALA A 165 -14.01 -1.55 -3.81
CA ALA A 165 -13.42 -0.34 -4.39
C ALA A 165 -14.02 -0.02 -5.77
N VAL A 166 -14.29 -1.05 -6.58
CA VAL A 166 -14.99 -0.92 -7.88
C VAL A 166 -16.39 -0.33 -7.68
N ALA A 167 -17.17 -0.86 -6.73
CA ALA A 167 -18.51 -0.35 -6.44
C ALA A 167 -18.46 1.12 -5.95
N GLN A 168 -17.53 1.45 -5.07
CA GLN A 168 -17.32 2.82 -4.58
C GLN A 168 -16.96 3.77 -5.74
N ALA A 169 -16.03 3.38 -6.62
CA ALA A 169 -15.66 4.18 -7.78
C ALA A 169 -16.86 4.43 -8.72
N LYS A 170 -17.63 3.40 -9.03
CA LYS A 170 -18.82 3.50 -9.88
C LYS A 170 -19.92 4.40 -9.30
N THR A 171 -19.99 4.56 -7.97
CA THR A 171 -21.01 5.39 -7.31
C THR A 171 -20.71 6.90 -7.46
N VAL A 172 -19.45 7.31 -7.55
CA VAL A 172 -19.04 8.73 -7.51
C VAL A 172 -18.30 9.20 -8.75
N MET A 173 -17.99 8.32 -9.70
CA MET A 173 -17.23 8.67 -10.90
C MET A 173 -18.01 9.60 -11.84
N ALA A 174 -17.29 10.46 -12.54
CA ALA A 174 -17.84 11.22 -13.67
C ALA A 174 -18.27 10.26 -14.81
N PRO A 175 -19.24 10.65 -15.66
CA PRO A 175 -19.66 9.82 -16.80
C PRO A 175 -18.51 9.41 -17.75
N GLU A 176 -17.52 10.29 -17.89
CA GLU A 176 -16.34 10.07 -18.73
C GLU A 176 -15.24 9.26 -18.07
N ALA A 177 -15.34 9.01 -16.76
CA ALA A 177 -14.37 8.18 -16.04
C ALA A 177 -14.53 6.70 -16.40
N THR A 178 -13.47 5.94 -16.18
CA THR A 178 -13.47 4.50 -16.43
C THR A 178 -12.96 3.77 -15.19
N VAL A 179 -13.63 2.68 -14.81
CA VAL A 179 -13.21 1.82 -13.69
C VAL A 179 -12.67 0.52 -14.26
N HIS A 180 -11.45 0.19 -13.89
CA HIS A 180 -10.77 -1.07 -14.19
C HIS A 180 -10.66 -1.89 -12.92
N GLU A 181 -11.09 -3.13 -12.98
CA GLU A 181 -10.93 -4.10 -11.90
C GLU A 181 -9.67 -4.92 -12.14
N THR A 182 -8.91 -5.15 -11.07
CA THR A 182 -7.79 -6.10 -11.05
C THR A 182 -8.05 -7.18 -10.02
N SER A 183 -7.32 -8.29 -10.14
CA SER A 183 -7.52 -9.46 -9.27
C SER A 183 -7.03 -9.26 -7.82
N GLY A 184 -6.53 -8.08 -7.47
CA GLY A 184 -6.05 -7.77 -6.12
C GLY A 184 -5.17 -6.52 -6.07
N MET A 185 -4.25 -6.49 -5.10
CA MET A 185 -3.37 -5.37 -4.82
C MET A 185 -2.00 -5.52 -5.49
N ILE A 186 -1.34 -4.39 -5.75
CA ILE A 186 0.05 -4.41 -6.22
C ILE A 186 0.97 -4.92 -5.12
N ILE A 187 1.63 -6.03 -5.39
CA ILE A 187 2.75 -6.55 -4.60
C ILE A 187 3.94 -6.83 -5.51
N SER A 188 5.15 -6.91 -4.93
CA SER A 188 6.36 -7.12 -5.73
C SER A 188 6.29 -8.42 -6.56
N PRO A 189 6.73 -8.41 -7.83
CA PRO A 189 6.86 -9.62 -8.65
C PRO A 189 7.63 -10.76 -7.98
N LYS A 190 8.49 -10.44 -7.00
CA LYS A 190 9.23 -11.45 -6.22
C LYS A 190 8.34 -12.42 -5.45
N PHE A 191 7.13 -12.01 -5.05
CA PHE A 191 6.16 -12.86 -4.34
C PHE A 191 5.48 -13.89 -5.24
N TYR A 192 5.66 -13.81 -6.56
CA TYR A 192 5.13 -14.77 -7.54
C TYR A 192 6.16 -15.79 -8.01
N ARG A 193 7.41 -15.63 -7.58
CA ARG A 193 8.49 -16.55 -7.95
C ARG A 193 8.48 -17.76 -7.03
N ASP A 194 8.33 -18.94 -7.64
CA ASP A 194 8.62 -20.19 -6.95
C ASP A 194 10.16 -20.31 -6.84
N LEU A 195 10.67 -20.13 -5.65
CA LEU A 195 12.11 -20.17 -5.40
C LEU A 195 12.64 -21.60 -5.29
N LYS A 196 11.79 -22.64 -5.43
CA LYS A 196 12.15 -24.06 -5.28
C LYS A 196 13.05 -24.30 -4.05
N LEU A 197 12.70 -23.63 -2.95
CA LEU A 197 13.46 -23.76 -1.71
C LEU A 197 13.26 -25.14 -1.12
N GLU A 198 14.36 -25.79 -0.77
CA GLU A 198 14.34 -26.94 0.12
C GLU A 198 13.99 -26.46 1.54
N ARG A 199 12.68 -26.26 1.82
CA ARG A 199 12.16 -25.63 3.05
C ARG A 199 12.87 -26.14 4.30
N ARG A 200 12.99 -27.45 4.44
CA ARG A 200 13.63 -28.06 5.63
C ARG A 200 15.11 -27.68 5.75
N ALA A 201 15.85 -27.64 4.64
CA ALA A 201 17.25 -27.24 4.64
C ALA A 201 17.42 -25.75 4.96
N GLU A 202 16.60 -24.87 4.38
CA GLU A 202 16.64 -23.44 4.67
C GLU A 202 16.26 -23.13 6.13
N MET A 203 15.26 -23.81 6.70
CA MET A 203 14.89 -23.67 8.10
C MET A 203 16.05 -24.08 9.03
N ARG A 204 16.74 -25.19 8.75
CA ARG A 204 17.91 -25.62 9.53
C ARG A 204 19.07 -24.61 9.46
N LYS A 205 19.33 -24.00 8.29
CA LYS A 205 20.34 -22.92 8.16
C LYS A 205 20.01 -21.72 9.06
N LEU A 206 18.74 -21.46 9.25
CA LEU A 206 18.23 -20.41 10.15
C LEU A 206 18.10 -20.86 11.61
N GLN A 207 18.53 -22.09 11.94
CA GLN A 207 18.37 -22.69 13.26
C GLN A 207 16.90 -22.82 13.70
N LEU A 208 16.00 -22.99 12.73
CA LEU A 208 14.59 -23.27 12.95
C LEU A 208 14.33 -24.78 12.86
N ASP A 209 13.37 -25.26 13.64
CA ASP A 209 12.90 -26.64 13.59
C ASP A 209 11.94 -26.83 12.41
N PRO A 210 12.26 -27.66 11.39
CA PRO A 210 11.40 -27.87 10.23
C PRO A 210 10.06 -28.57 10.54
N ASP A 211 9.94 -29.18 11.69
CA ASP A 211 8.75 -29.95 12.10
C ASP A 211 7.79 -29.14 13.00
N ARG A 212 8.15 -27.89 13.30
CA ARG A 212 7.31 -26.97 14.08
C ARG A 212 6.65 -25.92 13.20
N PRO A 213 5.37 -25.56 13.45
CA PRO A 213 4.74 -24.40 12.83
C PRO A 213 5.56 -23.13 13.08
N THR A 214 5.67 -22.30 12.05
CA THR A 214 6.49 -21.07 12.09
C THR A 214 5.65 -19.86 11.73
N GLY A 215 5.62 -18.85 12.60
CA GLY A 215 4.95 -17.57 12.34
C GLY A 215 5.89 -16.50 11.82
N MET A 216 5.47 -15.74 10.80
CA MET A 216 6.10 -14.47 10.42
C MET A 216 5.47 -13.34 11.21
N VAL A 217 6.28 -12.52 11.89
CA VAL A 217 5.81 -11.29 12.55
C VAL A 217 6.42 -10.08 11.84
N MET A 218 5.58 -9.25 11.19
CA MET A 218 6.04 -8.08 10.45
C MET A 218 5.07 -6.91 10.56
N PHE A 219 5.59 -5.71 10.86
CA PHE A 219 4.82 -4.48 11.03
C PHE A 219 5.29 -3.38 10.05
N GLY A 220 5.40 -3.73 8.76
CA GLY A 220 5.91 -2.86 7.71
C GLY A 220 7.41 -2.57 7.83
N GLY A 221 7.90 -1.63 7.02
CA GLY A 221 9.34 -1.36 6.87
C GLY A 221 10.05 -0.78 8.10
N HIS A 222 9.31 -0.33 9.12
CA HIS A 222 9.89 0.28 10.34
C HIS A 222 9.61 -0.55 11.61
N GLY A 223 9.00 -1.73 11.47
CA GLY A 223 8.62 -2.56 12.62
C GLY A 223 7.67 -1.82 13.58
N SER A 224 7.41 -2.44 14.73
CA SER A 224 6.61 -1.82 15.80
C SER A 224 7.03 -2.34 17.17
N ARG A 225 6.97 -1.49 18.20
CA ARG A 225 7.21 -1.90 19.59
C ARG A 225 6.29 -3.03 20.06
N VAL A 226 5.12 -3.18 19.44
CA VAL A 226 4.17 -4.26 19.76
C VAL A 226 4.76 -5.64 19.50
N MET A 227 5.74 -5.77 18.59
CA MET A 227 6.44 -7.02 18.32
C MET A 227 7.10 -7.61 19.56
N ARG A 228 7.60 -6.79 20.49
CA ARG A 228 8.14 -7.26 21.78
C ARG A 228 7.07 -7.92 22.64
N ALA A 229 5.87 -7.33 22.69
CA ALA A 229 4.76 -7.89 23.45
C ALA A 229 4.23 -9.17 22.83
N ILE A 230 4.17 -9.26 21.51
CA ILE A 230 3.82 -10.48 20.76
C ILE A 230 4.88 -11.55 21.06
N SER A 231 6.16 -11.23 20.87
CA SER A 231 7.28 -12.11 21.12
C SER A 231 7.29 -12.70 22.54
N LYS A 232 6.97 -11.88 23.55
CA LYS A 232 6.87 -12.34 24.95
C LYS A 232 5.69 -13.30 25.18
N ARG A 233 4.55 -13.03 24.51
CA ARG A 233 3.34 -13.89 24.67
C ARG A 233 3.41 -15.20 23.92
N LEU A 234 4.23 -15.26 22.90
CA LEU A 234 4.44 -16.42 22.04
C LEU A 234 5.86 -16.99 22.25
N ASP A 235 6.34 -17.06 23.51
CA ASP A 235 7.70 -17.49 23.83
C ASP A 235 7.99 -18.96 23.44
N ASP A 236 6.96 -19.79 23.36
CA ASP A 236 6.96 -21.20 22.96
C ASP A 236 6.63 -21.43 21.48
N VAL A 237 6.32 -20.36 20.71
CA VAL A 237 6.02 -20.43 19.27
C VAL A 237 7.25 -20.05 18.46
N GLN A 238 7.56 -20.83 17.44
CA GLN A 238 8.65 -20.57 16.52
C GLN A 238 8.31 -19.35 15.61
N LEU A 239 9.19 -18.34 15.60
CA LEU A 239 8.92 -17.06 14.93
C LEU A 239 10.08 -16.57 14.09
N ILE A 240 9.75 -15.98 12.93
CA ILE A 240 10.62 -15.08 12.17
C ILE A 240 10.11 -13.65 12.41
N LEU A 241 10.95 -12.79 13.00
CA LEU A 241 10.61 -11.43 13.44
C LEU A 241 11.28 -10.42 12.49
N ALA A 242 10.52 -9.85 11.53
CA ALA A 242 11.03 -8.89 10.55
C ALA A 242 10.89 -7.46 11.08
N CYS A 243 12.00 -6.86 11.49
CA CYS A 243 12.07 -5.53 12.12
C CYS A 243 12.23 -4.37 11.12
N GLY A 244 12.49 -4.67 9.84
CA GLY A 244 12.76 -3.64 8.84
C GLY A 244 13.96 -2.77 9.23
N HIS A 245 13.84 -1.47 9.04
CA HIS A 245 14.90 -0.48 9.34
C HIS A 245 15.09 -0.19 10.84
N ASN A 246 14.38 -0.88 11.74
CA ASN A 246 14.44 -0.64 13.18
C ASN A 246 15.51 -1.51 13.85
N ALA A 247 16.77 -1.10 13.77
CA ALA A 247 17.92 -1.81 14.36
C ALA A 247 17.78 -1.98 15.87
N VAL A 248 17.31 -0.94 16.58
CA VAL A 248 17.11 -0.98 18.04
C VAL A 248 16.08 -2.03 18.43
N LEU A 249 14.97 -2.12 17.70
CA LEU A 249 13.97 -3.17 17.93
C LEU A 249 14.55 -4.56 17.67
N ALA A 250 15.35 -4.70 16.61
CA ALA A 250 15.98 -5.97 16.27
C ALA A 250 16.93 -6.46 17.38
N GLU A 251 17.76 -5.58 17.95
CA GLU A 251 18.61 -5.91 19.10
C GLU A 251 17.78 -6.33 20.31
N GLN A 252 16.79 -5.50 20.68
CA GLN A 252 15.91 -5.81 21.80
C GLN A 252 15.21 -7.16 21.67
N LEU A 253 14.83 -7.58 20.44
CA LEU A 253 14.18 -8.87 20.20
C LEU A 253 15.17 -10.03 20.23
N ARG A 254 16.44 -9.83 19.82
CA ARG A 254 17.49 -10.85 19.94
C ARG A 254 17.86 -11.13 21.38
N ASP A 255 17.85 -10.12 22.23
CA ASP A 255 18.18 -10.25 23.68
C ASP A 255 17.04 -10.90 24.49
N MET A 256 15.83 -11.03 23.88
CA MET A 256 14.71 -11.66 24.57
C MET A 256 14.85 -13.19 24.59
N ARG A 257 14.80 -13.78 25.78
CA ARG A 257 14.74 -15.24 25.94
C ARG A 257 13.43 -15.78 25.39
N ALA A 258 13.50 -16.96 24.79
CA ALA A 258 12.35 -17.71 24.29
C ALA A 258 12.63 -19.21 24.43
N SER A 259 11.57 -19.98 24.63
CA SER A 259 11.64 -21.45 24.71
C SER A 259 11.59 -22.11 23.32
N ALA A 260 11.08 -21.39 22.30
CA ALA A 260 11.09 -21.83 20.90
C ALA A 260 12.15 -21.08 20.07
N PRO A 261 12.65 -21.67 18.97
CA PRO A 261 13.58 -21.02 18.06
C PRO A 261 13.04 -19.71 17.49
N ARG A 262 13.93 -18.73 17.29
CA ARG A 262 13.59 -17.43 16.74
C ARG A 262 14.67 -16.89 15.83
N VAL A 263 14.21 -16.27 14.74
CA VAL A 263 15.04 -15.55 13.80
C VAL A 263 14.63 -14.08 13.81
N VAL A 264 15.57 -13.17 14.09
CA VAL A 264 15.33 -11.74 14.05
C VAL A 264 16.08 -11.14 12.87
N VAL A 265 15.33 -10.63 11.90
CA VAL A 265 15.88 -10.00 10.70
C VAL A 265 15.62 -8.50 10.68
N GLY A 266 16.63 -7.75 10.24
CA GLY A 266 16.50 -6.34 9.91
C GLY A 266 15.85 -6.12 8.54
N PHE A 267 16.18 -5.00 7.90
CA PHE A 267 15.73 -4.75 6.52
C PHE A 267 16.37 -5.77 5.57
N THR A 268 15.52 -6.44 4.79
CA THR A 268 15.96 -7.43 3.80
C THR A 268 15.11 -7.38 2.54
N SER A 269 15.70 -7.67 1.40
CA SER A 269 15.01 -7.87 0.12
C SER A 269 14.46 -9.29 -0.06
N GLN A 270 14.65 -10.18 0.93
CA GLN A 270 14.32 -11.60 0.87
C GLN A 270 13.04 -11.95 1.69
N ILE A 271 12.16 -10.98 1.93
CA ILE A 271 10.92 -11.20 2.71
C ILE A 271 10.07 -12.31 2.09
N SER A 272 9.95 -12.37 0.76
CA SER A 272 9.19 -13.42 0.08
C SER A 272 9.74 -14.82 0.37
N SER A 273 11.08 -14.98 0.38
CA SER A 273 11.74 -16.25 0.71
C SER A 273 11.50 -16.65 2.17
N LEU A 274 11.56 -15.70 3.09
CA LEU A 274 11.32 -15.96 4.51
C LEU A 274 9.85 -16.32 4.76
N MET A 275 8.89 -15.67 4.07
CA MET A 275 7.47 -16.02 4.16
C MET A 275 7.19 -17.44 3.66
N GLN A 276 7.90 -17.95 2.64
CA GLN A 276 7.78 -19.32 2.15
C GLN A 276 8.18 -20.39 3.22
N LEU A 277 8.92 -19.98 4.23
CA LEU A 277 9.30 -20.86 5.36
C LEU A 277 8.24 -20.85 6.48
N CYS A 278 7.26 -19.96 6.42
CA CYS A 278 6.26 -19.75 7.47
C CYS A 278 4.95 -20.50 7.21
N ASP A 279 4.14 -20.61 8.22
CA ASP A 279 2.83 -21.27 8.21
C ASP A 279 1.68 -20.25 8.42
N PHE A 280 1.95 -19.12 9.06
CA PHE A 280 1.02 -18.02 9.28
C PHE A 280 1.75 -16.68 9.41
N PHE A 281 0.99 -15.61 9.28
CA PHE A 281 1.49 -14.22 9.35
C PHE A 281 0.81 -13.45 10.49
N ILE A 282 1.58 -12.67 11.24
CA ILE A 282 1.09 -11.73 12.27
C ILE A 282 1.55 -10.33 11.91
N GLY A 283 0.62 -9.38 11.80
CA GLY A 283 0.99 -8.01 11.48
C GLY A 283 -0.09 -6.98 11.71
N LYS A 284 0.19 -5.75 11.29
CA LYS A 284 -0.84 -4.73 11.18
C LYS A 284 -1.73 -5.02 9.96
N PRO A 285 -2.98 -4.52 9.91
CA PRO A 285 -3.88 -4.76 8.78
C PRO A 285 -3.54 -3.88 7.56
N GLY A 286 -2.25 -3.78 7.19
CA GLY A 286 -1.80 -3.09 6.00
C GLY A 286 -2.10 -3.89 4.72
N PRO A 287 -2.67 -3.28 3.66
CA PRO A 287 -3.13 -4.00 2.47
C PRO A 287 -1.99 -4.73 1.76
N GLY A 288 -0.81 -4.11 1.64
CA GLY A 288 0.36 -4.74 1.03
C GLY A 288 0.81 -5.99 1.78
N SER A 289 1.01 -5.89 3.10
CA SER A 289 1.49 -7.03 3.91
C SER A 289 0.49 -8.18 3.96
N ILE A 290 -0.82 -7.89 4.00
CA ILE A 290 -1.87 -8.91 3.90
C ILE A 290 -1.78 -9.61 2.54
N SER A 291 -1.71 -8.84 1.45
CA SER A 291 -1.65 -9.39 0.09
C SER A 291 -0.37 -10.20 -0.15
N GLU A 292 0.77 -9.77 0.39
CA GLU A 292 2.04 -10.50 0.35
C GLU A 292 1.95 -11.84 1.08
N ALA A 293 1.41 -11.84 2.31
CA ALA A 293 1.22 -13.05 3.10
C ALA A 293 0.27 -14.05 2.40
N ILE A 294 -0.87 -13.57 1.90
CA ILE A 294 -1.85 -14.39 1.18
C ILE A 294 -1.26 -14.97 -0.11
N GLN A 295 -0.49 -14.18 -0.86
CA GLN A 295 0.20 -14.66 -2.06
C GLN A 295 1.18 -15.81 -1.73
N GLN A 296 1.76 -15.83 -0.53
CA GLN A 296 2.61 -16.91 -0.03
C GLN A 296 1.82 -18.06 0.65
N GLY A 297 0.49 -18.02 0.59
CA GLY A 297 -0.36 -19.06 1.17
C GLY A 297 -0.53 -18.98 2.67
N LEU A 298 -0.17 -17.85 3.31
CA LEU A 298 -0.20 -17.68 4.75
C LEU A 298 -1.52 -17.08 5.22
N PRO A 299 -2.29 -17.74 6.09
CA PRO A 299 -3.37 -17.10 6.84
C PRO A 299 -2.80 -15.99 7.73
N VAL A 300 -3.57 -14.90 7.87
CA VAL A 300 -3.12 -13.70 8.56
C VAL A 300 -3.79 -13.55 9.93
N ILE A 301 -3.05 -13.02 10.91
CA ILE A 301 -3.56 -12.61 12.21
C ILE A 301 -3.33 -11.12 12.35
N VAL A 302 -4.41 -10.36 12.36
CA VAL A 302 -4.39 -8.88 12.42
C VAL A 302 -5.25 -8.38 13.58
N VAL A 303 -5.14 -7.09 13.90
CA VAL A 303 -5.91 -6.49 15.00
C VAL A 303 -6.77 -5.35 14.48
N ARG A 304 -8.03 -5.30 14.94
CA ARG A 304 -8.95 -4.19 14.75
C ARG A 304 -9.38 -3.60 16.09
N ASN A 305 -9.03 -2.35 16.32
CA ASN A 305 -9.44 -1.59 17.51
C ASN A 305 -9.42 -0.08 17.25
N ALA A 306 -9.54 0.71 18.31
CA ALA A 306 -9.51 2.17 18.21
C ALA A 306 -8.20 2.74 17.65
N TRP A 307 -7.09 1.98 17.71
CA TRP A 307 -5.77 2.36 17.18
C TRP A 307 -5.58 1.95 15.72
N THR A 308 -6.51 1.17 15.14
CA THR A 308 -6.46 0.82 13.72
C THR A 308 -6.74 2.06 12.87
N MET A 309 -5.84 2.36 11.94
CA MET A 309 -5.98 3.52 11.06
C MET A 309 -7.30 3.45 10.27
N PRO A 310 -7.99 4.57 10.05
CA PRO A 310 -9.27 4.58 9.34
C PRO A 310 -9.23 3.83 8.00
N GLN A 311 -8.23 4.08 7.18
CA GLN A 311 -8.05 3.45 5.87
C GLN A 311 -7.74 1.95 5.95
N GLU A 312 -7.23 1.45 7.07
CA GLU A 312 -6.92 0.04 7.27
C GLU A 312 -8.09 -0.76 7.90
N ARG A 313 -9.18 -0.11 8.32
CA ARG A 313 -10.30 -0.81 8.97
C ARG A 313 -10.99 -1.82 8.06
N TYR A 314 -11.27 -1.44 6.82
CA TYR A 314 -11.87 -2.38 5.88
C TYR A 314 -10.97 -3.57 5.57
N ASN A 315 -9.66 -3.42 5.68
CA ASN A 315 -8.74 -4.54 5.45
C ASN A 315 -8.96 -5.68 6.43
N THR A 316 -9.44 -5.38 7.66
CA THR A 316 -9.82 -6.42 8.64
C THR A 316 -11.16 -7.07 8.28
N ASP A 317 -12.15 -6.29 7.84
CA ASP A 317 -13.41 -6.83 7.34
C ASP A 317 -13.15 -7.76 6.14
N TRP A 318 -12.27 -7.34 5.23
CA TRP A 318 -11.88 -8.15 4.07
C TRP A 318 -11.21 -9.48 4.46
N VAL A 319 -10.40 -9.51 5.52
CA VAL A 319 -9.80 -10.75 6.05
C VAL A 319 -10.88 -11.71 6.54
N GLU A 320 -11.90 -11.20 7.25
CA GLU A 320 -13.03 -12.00 7.72
C GLU A 320 -13.94 -12.47 6.60
N GLU A 321 -14.33 -11.56 5.67
CA GLU A 321 -15.17 -11.85 4.50
C GLU A 321 -14.58 -12.96 3.61
N ASN A 322 -13.25 -13.04 3.51
CA ASN A 322 -12.54 -14.04 2.72
C ASN A 322 -12.08 -15.26 3.51
N ALA A 323 -12.40 -15.33 4.81
CA ALA A 323 -11.87 -16.36 5.71
C ALA A 323 -10.34 -16.53 5.56
N ALA A 324 -9.62 -15.42 5.39
CA ALA A 324 -8.19 -15.40 5.11
C ALA A 324 -7.33 -15.43 6.38
N GLY A 325 -7.96 -15.44 7.56
CA GLY A 325 -7.24 -15.44 8.83
C GLY A 325 -8.12 -15.03 10.00
N VAL A 326 -7.49 -14.50 11.05
CA VAL A 326 -8.13 -14.14 12.31
C VAL A 326 -7.96 -12.65 12.58
N VAL A 327 -9.05 -11.98 12.94
CA VAL A 327 -9.08 -10.59 13.40
C VAL A 327 -9.28 -10.58 14.90
N LEU A 328 -8.34 -9.97 15.63
CA LEU A 328 -8.37 -9.85 17.08
C LEU A 328 -8.67 -8.41 17.50
N ASP A 329 -9.27 -8.21 18.68
CA ASP A 329 -9.40 -6.87 19.27
C ASP A 329 -8.08 -6.33 19.81
N SER A 330 -7.16 -7.23 20.17
CA SER A 330 -5.86 -6.86 20.74
C SER A 330 -4.85 -7.98 20.60
N PHE A 331 -3.58 -7.63 20.42
CA PHE A 331 -2.46 -8.57 20.55
C PHE A 331 -2.28 -9.14 21.95
N LYS A 332 -3.09 -8.73 22.94
CA LYS A 332 -3.18 -9.45 24.23
C LYS A 332 -3.71 -10.86 24.04
N SER A 333 -4.60 -11.07 23.09
CA SER A 333 -5.23 -12.36 22.75
C SER A 333 -4.47 -13.16 21.68
N ILE A 334 -3.23 -12.75 21.33
CA ILE A 334 -2.49 -13.33 20.21
C ILE A 334 -2.27 -14.85 20.32
N ARG A 335 -2.10 -15.38 21.53
CA ARG A 335 -1.95 -16.82 21.74
C ARG A 335 -3.22 -17.59 21.30
N GLY A 336 -4.39 -17.07 21.63
CA GLY A 336 -5.66 -17.64 21.16
C GLY A 336 -5.80 -17.54 19.64
N GLY A 337 -5.38 -16.43 19.03
CA GLY A 337 -5.38 -16.27 17.57
C GLY A 337 -4.44 -17.26 16.86
N VAL A 338 -3.25 -17.50 17.40
CA VAL A 338 -2.32 -18.50 16.86
C VAL A 338 -2.92 -19.90 16.99
N ALA A 339 -3.41 -20.27 18.17
CA ALA A 339 -4.06 -21.57 18.39
C ALA A 339 -5.26 -21.79 17.46
N GLN A 340 -6.08 -20.75 17.20
CA GLN A 340 -7.19 -20.83 16.27
C GLN A 340 -6.70 -21.11 14.85
N VAL A 341 -5.64 -20.41 14.38
CA VAL A 341 -5.07 -20.65 13.05
C VAL A 341 -4.47 -22.03 12.95
N GLU A 342 -3.70 -22.50 13.95
CA GLU A 342 -3.07 -23.82 13.95
C GLU A 342 -4.10 -24.94 13.95
N ASN A 343 -5.15 -24.84 14.76
CA ASN A 343 -6.22 -25.85 14.84
C ASN A 343 -7.06 -25.94 13.56
N HIS A 344 -7.09 -24.88 12.73
CA HIS A 344 -7.88 -24.82 11.51
C HIS A 344 -7.02 -24.47 10.28
N ILE A 345 -5.74 -24.80 10.32
CA ILE A 345 -4.76 -24.37 9.32
C ILE A 345 -5.15 -24.76 7.90
N ASP A 346 -5.67 -25.95 7.70
CA ASP A 346 -6.06 -26.44 6.37
C ASP A 346 -7.26 -25.66 5.81
N LEU A 347 -8.23 -25.28 6.66
CA LEU A 347 -9.37 -24.45 6.24
C LEU A 347 -8.91 -23.05 5.83
N TYR A 348 -8.06 -22.42 6.63
CA TYR A 348 -7.53 -21.11 6.30
C TYR A 348 -6.66 -21.14 5.04
N ARG A 349 -5.79 -22.14 4.89
CA ARG A 349 -4.97 -22.31 3.68
C ARG A 349 -5.81 -22.56 2.44
N ALA A 350 -6.89 -23.35 2.55
CA ALA A 350 -7.82 -23.56 1.45
C ALA A 350 -8.52 -22.26 1.04
N SER A 351 -8.88 -21.40 1.99
CA SER A 351 -9.47 -20.08 1.72
C SER A 351 -8.46 -19.15 1.07
N VAL A 352 -7.27 -19.02 1.63
CA VAL A 352 -6.18 -18.20 1.09
C VAL A 352 -5.82 -18.64 -0.35
N LYS A 353 -5.76 -19.94 -0.62
CA LYS A 353 -5.44 -20.48 -1.96
C LYS A 353 -6.48 -20.12 -3.03
N ARG A 354 -7.72 -19.82 -2.65
CA ARG A 354 -8.78 -19.36 -3.58
C ARG A 354 -8.59 -17.91 -4.00
N ILE A 355 -7.93 -17.11 -3.18
CA ILE A 355 -7.66 -15.70 -3.46
C ILE A 355 -6.54 -15.62 -4.50
N LYS A 356 -6.89 -15.18 -5.69
CA LYS A 356 -5.92 -14.99 -6.78
C LYS A 356 -5.57 -13.51 -6.87
N ASN A 357 -4.29 -13.22 -6.88
CA ASN A 357 -3.80 -11.87 -7.09
C ASN A 357 -2.73 -11.87 -8.19
N ARG A 358 -3.01 -11.19 -9.29
CA ARG A 358 -2.07 -10.96 -10.39
C ARG A 358 -2.03 -9.48 -10.80
N ALA A 359 -2.56 -8.60 -9.96
CA ALA A 359 -2.75 -7.19 -10.26
C ALA A 359 -1.50 -6.50 -10.83
N VAL A 360 -0.32 -6.79 -10.26
CA VAL A 360 0.94 -6.18 -10.71
C VAL A 360 1.27 -6.49 -12.19
N PHE A 361 0.77 -7.60 -12.72
CA PHE A 361 0.94 -7.99 -14.12
C PHE A 361 -0.23 -7.56 -15.01
N GLU A 362 -1.42 -7.39 -14.45
CA GLU A 362 -2.64 -6.95 -15.15
C GLU A 362 -2.61 -5.43 -15.41
N ILE A 363 -2.07 -4.66 -14.46
CA ILE A 363 -2.03 -3.21 -14.54
C ILE A 363 -1.27 -2.72 -15.77
N PRO A 364 -0.09 -3.22 -16.16
CA PRO A 364 0.58 -2.79 -17.38
C PRO A 364 -0.27 -2.95 -18.65
N GLU A 365 -1.10 -4.01 -18.73
CA GLU A 365 -2.03 -4.20 -19.84
C GLU A 365 -3.15 -3.14 -19.83
N ILE A 366 -3.62 -2.73 -18.65
CA ILE A 366 -4.59 -1.65 -18.49
C ILE A 366 -3.97 -0.33 -18.95
N LEU A 367 -2.74 -0.04 -18.50
CA LEU A 367 -2.02 1.19 -18.87
C LEU A 367 -1.75 1.26 -20.38
N GLU A 368 -1.45 0.13 -21.03
CA GLU A 368 -1.30 0.07 -22.48
C GLU A 368 -2.59 0.43 -23.21
N ARG A 369 -3.73 -0.11 -22.76
CA ARG A 369 -5.05 0.26 -23.33
C ARG A 369 -5.36 1.74 -23.13
N ILE A 370 -4.99 2.32 -21.99
CA ILE A 370 -5.17 3.74 -21.72
C ILE A 370 -4.31 4.59 -22.67
N LEU A 371 -3.05 4.20 -22.87
CA LEU A 371 -2.12 4.91 -23.79
C LEU A 371 -2.54 4.78 -25.27
N ALA A 372 -3.11 3.65 -25.65
CA ALA A 372 -3.57 3.40 -27.02
C ALA A 372 -4.94 4.04 -27.33
N ALA A 373 -5.70 4.42 -26.31
CA ALA A 373 -6.99 5.07 -26.51
C ALA A 373 -6.80 6.44 -27.18
N PRO A 374 -7.68 6.81 -28.13
CA PRO A 374 -7.63 8.14 -28.72
C PRO A 374 -7.74 9.19 -27.61
N ALA A 375 -6.88 10.23 -27.70
CA ALA A 375 -6.91 11.34 -26.75
C ALA A 375 -8.33 11.89 -26.70
N ARG A 376 -8.96 11.88 -25.52
CA ARG A 376 -10.31 12.43 -25.35
C ARG A 376 -10.22 13.93 -25.58
N VAL A 377 -10.89 14.41 -26.61
CA VAL A 377 -10.98 15.85 -26.90
C VAL A 377 -11.60 16.54 -25.70
N GLY A 378 -10.90 17.53 -25.19
CA GLY A 378 -11.07 18.16 -23.90
C GLY A 378 -12.52 18.30 -23.42
N VAL A 379 -12.77 17.77 -22.23
CA VAL A 379 -13.89 18.23 -21.42
C VAL A 379 -13.66 19.71 -21.17
N ASP A 380 -14.64 20.56 -21.52
CA ASP A 380 -14.57 22.00 -21.30
C ASP A 380 -14.45 22.29 -19.80
N LEU A 381 -13.20 22.45 -19.35
CA LEU A 381 -12.85 22.77 -17.96
C LEU A 381 -13.54 24.04 -17.45
N SER A 382 -14.03 24.91 -18.35
CA SER A 382 -14.71 26.14 -18.00
C SER A 382 -16.08 25.90 -17.34
N GLN A 383 -16.77 24.82 -17.69
CA GLN A 383 -18.05 24.43 -17.04
C GLN A 383 -17.82 23.78 -15.66
N HIS A 384 -16.76 22.99 -15.51
CA HIS A 384 -16.44 22.32 -14.23
C HIS A 384 -15.86 23.25 -13.17
N LEU A 385 -15.14 24.30 -13.59
CA LEU A 385 -14.63 25.32 -12.68
C LEU A 385 -15.76 26.20 -12.12
N ARG A 386 -16.77 26.52 -12.91
CA ARG A 386 -17.93 27.32 -12.46
C ARG A 386 -18.86 26.58 -11.49
N SER A 387 -19.03 25.27 -11.66
CA SER A 387 -19.83 24.47 -10.73
C SER A 387 -19.12 24.22 -9.38
N ALA A 388 -17.79 24.23 -9.35
CA ALA A 388 -17.02 24.15 -8.11
C ALA A 388 -17.05 25.46 -7.29
N GLU A 389 -17.17 26.61 -7.93
CA GLU A 389 -17.29 27.91 -7.25
C GLU A 389 -18.69 28.12 -6.65
N SER A 390 -19.75 27.54 -7.25
CA SER A 390 -21.09 27.67 -6.74
C SER A 390 -21.41 26.80 -5.50
N LEU A 391 -20.62 25.74 -5.25
CA LEU A 391 -20.74 24.88 -4.08
C LEU A 391 -20.01 25.40 -2.83
N HIS A 392 -19.28 26.52 -2.94
CA HIS A 392 -18.62 27.19 -1.81
C HIS A 392 -19.44 28.33 -1.19
N LEU A 393 -20.66 28.62 -1.71
CA LEU A 393 -21.54 29.69 -1.25
C LEU A 393 -22.87 29.20 -0.64
N SER A 394 -23.00 27.89 -0.38
CA SER A 394 -24.17 27.33 0.31
C SER A 394 -23.79 26.56 1.57
#